data_ad63caa580205193c28f5624129b6a33
#
_entry.id   ad63caa580205193c28f5624129b6a33
#
_cell.length_a   1.000
_cell.length_b   1.000
_cell.length_c   1.000
_cell.angle_alpha   90.00
_cell.angle_beta   90.00
_cell.angle_gamma   90.00
#
_symmetry.space_group_name_H-M   'P 1'
#
loop_
_entity.id
_entity.type
_entity.pdbx_description
1 polymer ?
#
loop_
_entity_poly.entity_id
_entity_poly.type
_entity_poly.pdbx_seq_one_letter_code
_entity_poly.pdbx_strand_id
1 'polypeptide(L)'
;MADVCLMDTTILLNILDVPNRNNEKDKVRADFKTYIESGCRFIIPFVVAVEVGNHISQNGDGTIRRQTTGRFVDMMQSTFNGDLPFEISDFDLKLEWQNWIAEFVDKAGKNKTPNKPNEGMSLTDLSIIKEYEDIQAKNKANRSKHVNVFIWSLDSDLIAYGRSY
;
A
#
# COMPACT_ATOMS: atom_id res chain seq x y z
N MET A 1 21.28 -0.40 -6.56
CA MET A 1 20.07 -1.25 -6.48
C MET A 1 18.90 -0.35 -6.17
N ALA A 2 17.76 -0.59 -6.77
CA ALA A 2 16.55 0.23 -6.59
C ALA A 2 15.93 0.02 -5.21
N ASP A 3 15.49 1.10 -4.58
CA ASP A 3 14.67 1.02 -3.37
C ASP A 3 13.34 0.32 -3.67
N VAL A 4 12.72 -0.29 -2.66
CA VAL A 4 11.44 -0.99 -2.77
C VAL A 4 10.39 -0.23 -1.98
N CYS A 5 9.34 0.19 -2.67
CA CYS A 5 8.23 0.94 -2.13
C CYS A 5 6.98 0.07 -2.10
N LEU A 6 6.48 -0.27 -0.92
CA LEU A 6 5.14 -0.84 -0.77
C LEU A 6 4.13 0.30 -0.73
N MET A 7 3.13 0.21 -1.59
CA MET A 7 2.10 1.24 -1.72
C MET A 7 0.91 0.93 -0.83
N ASP A 8 0.52 1.90 -0.03
CA ASP A 8 -0.68 1.81 0.81
C ASP A 8 -1.93 2.24 0.04
N THR A 9 -3.09 1.88 0.57
CA THR A 9 -4.42 2.22 0.05
C THR A 9 -4.58 3.72 -0.16
N THR A 10 -4.13 4.55 0.77
CA THR A 10 -4.23 6.03 0.66
C THR A 10 -3.51 6.58 -0.56
N ILE A 11 -2.37 5.99 -0.92
CA ILE A 11 -1.59 6.40 -2.09
C ILE A 11 -2.33 6.05 -3.38
N LEU A 12 -2.80 4.80 -3.51
CA LEU A 12 -3.50 4.35 -4.72
C LEU A 12 -4.82 5.11 -4.94
N LEU A 13 -5.55 5.43 -3.88
CA LEU A 13 -6.76 6.24 -3.96
C LEU A 13 -6.48 7.64 -4.52
N ASN A 14 -5.36 8.24 -4.15
CA ASN A 14 -4.93 9.54 -4.69
C ASN A 14 -4.42 9.43 -6.14
N ILE A 15 -3.66 8.40 -6.49
CA ILE A 15 -3.20 8.16 -7.87
C ILE A 15 -4.39 7.96 -8.81
N LEU A 16 -5.38 7.18 -8.39
CA LEU A 16 -6.59 6.91 -9.14
C LEU A 16 -7.59 8.09 -9.16
N ASP A 17 -7.28 9.15 -8.43
CA ASP A 17 -8.17 10.32 -8.30
C ASP A 17 -9.58 9.92 -7.86
N VAL A 18 -9.67 9.11 -6.78
CA VAL A 18 -10.95 8.65 -6.23
C VAL A 18 -11.63 9.81 -5.48
N PRO A 19 -12.80 10.27 -5.92
CA PRO A 19 -13.49 11.40 -5.28
C PRO A 19 -13.71 11.19 -3.78
N ASN A 20 -13.51 12.23 -3.00
CA ASN A 20 -13.52 12.24 -1.52
C ASN A 20 -12.38 11.45 -0.84
N ARG A 21 -11.43 10.92 -1.63
CA ARG A 21 -10.25 10.18 -1.16
C ARG A 21 -8.95 10.65 -1.82
N ASN A 22 -9.00 11.80 -2.50
CA ASN A 22 -7.94 12.33 -3.37
C ASN A 22 -7.41 13.70 -2.92
N ASN A 23 -7.57 14.04 -1.64
CA ASN A 23 -7.23 15.38 -1.12
C ASN A 23 -5.74 15.71 -1.25
N GLU A 24 -4.88 14.70 -1.26
CA GLU A 24 -3.42 14.83 -1.33
C GLU A 24 -2.84 14.48 -2.71
N LYS A 25 -3.69 14.43 -3.75
CA LYS A 25 -3.28 13.94 -5.08
C LYS A 25 -2.08 14.68 -5.67
N ASP A 26 -1.98 15.98 -5.47
CA ASP A 26 -0.88 16.78 -6.03
C ASP A 26 0.44 16.45 -5.34
N LYS A 27 0.42 16.30 -4.01
CA LYS A 27 1.57 15.83 -3.23
C LYS A 27 1.97 14.41 -3.64
N VAL A 28 1.01 13.49 -3.71
CA VAL A 28 1.27 12.10 -4.11
C VAL A 28 1.87 12.03 -5.51
N ARG A 29 1.39 12.83 -6.46
CA ARG A 29 1.96 12.91 -7.82
C ARG A 29 3.40 13.43 -7.83
N ALA A 30 3.69 14.44 -7.01
CA ALA A 30 5.05 14.98 -6.89
C ALA A 30 6.01 13.95 -6.29
N ASP A 31 5.59 13.28 -5.21
CA ASP A 31 6.37 12.21 -4.57
C ASP A 31 6.59 11.03 -5.53
N PHE A 32 5.55 10.63 -6.27
CA PHE A 32 5.62 9.56 -7.26
C PHE A 32 6.67 9.84 -8.34
N LYS A 33 6.67 11.07 -8.88
CA LYS A 33 7.67 11.48 -9.85
C LYS A 33 9.09 11.35 -9.27
N THR A 34 9.30 11.83 -8.05
CA THR A 34 10.60 11.74 -7.36
C THR A 34 11.04 10.29 -7.18
N TYR A 35 10.12 9.39 -6.79
CA TYR A 35 10.44 7.98 -6.62
C TYR A 35 10.74 7.27 -7.93
N ILE A 36 10.00 7.59 -9.03
CA ILE A 36 10.32 7.08 -10.37
C ILE A 36 11.72 7.53 -10.79
N GLU A 37 12.03 8.81 -10.64
CA GLU A 37 13.34 9.38 -11.01
C GLU A 37 14.48 8.75 -10.21
N SER A 38 14.23 8.33 -8.96
CA SER A 38 15.19 7.60 -8.13
C SER A 38 15.26 6.09 -8.44
N GLY A 39 14.43 5.59 -9.36
CA GLY A 39 14.43 4.19 -9.79
C GLY A 39 13.77 3.24 -8.80
N CYS A 40 12.85 3.71 -7.95
CA CYS A 40 12.13 2.83 -7.02
C CYS A 40 11.31 1.77 -7.76
N ARG A 41 11.30 0.55 -7.21
CA ARG A 41 10.30 -0.49 -7.51
C ARG A 41 9.05 -0.24 -6.67
N PHE A 42 7.89 -0.26 -7.30
CA PHE A 42 6.61 -0.08 -6.63
C PHE A 42 5.86 -1.40 -6.54
N ILE A 43 5.59 -1.84 -5.33
CA ILE A 43 4.83 -3.06 -5.07
C ILE A 43 3.45 -2.67 -4.54
N ILE A 44 2.41 -3.19 -5.17
CA ILE A 44 1.02 -3.10 -4.69
C ILE A 44 0.70 -4.39 -3.94
N PRO A 45 0.59 -4.37 -2.61
CA PRO A 45 0.09 -5.51 -1.86
C PRO A 45 -1.30 -5.92 -2.33
N PHE A 46 -1.58 -7.21 -2.45
CA PHE A 46 -2.87 -7.67 -2.96
C PHE A 46 -4.05 -7.18 -2.09
N VAL A 47 -3.86 -7.14 -0.77
CA VAL A 47 -4.88 -6.62 0.16
C VAL A 47 -5.21 -5.15 -0.10
N VAL A 48 -4.22 -4.36 -0.52
CA VAL A 48 -4.41 -2.94 -0.88
C VAL A 48 -5.26 -2.83 -2.13
N ALA A 49 -5.01 -3.64 -3.15
CA ALA A 49 -5.83 -3.63 -4.36
C ALA A 49 -7.31 -3.97 -4.05
N VAL A 50 -7.55 -4.94 -3.17
CA VAL A 50 -8.91 -5.30 -2.72
C VAL A 50 -9.55 -4.15 -1.95
N GLU A 51 -8.82 -3.51 -1.03
CA GLU A 51 -9.35 -2.42 -0.21
C GLU A 51 -9.66 -1.18 -1.05
N VAL A 52 -8.81 -0.84 -2.02
CA VAL A 52 -9.08 0.24 -2.99
C VAL A 52 -10.38 -0.02 -3.76
N GLY A 53 -10.59 -1.24 -4.25
CA GLY A 53 -11.84 -1.64 -4.90
C GLY A 53 -13.06 -1.44 -3.99
N ASN A 54 -12.95 -1.80 -2.72
CA ASN A 54 -14.02 -1.59 -1.73
C ASN A 54 -14.31 -0.10 -1.52
N HIS A 55 -13.29 0.74 -1.40
CA HIS A 55 -13.47 2.19 -1.26
C HIS A 55 -14.14 2.83 -2.49
N ILE A 56 -13.77 2.40 -3.69
CA ILE A 56 -14.42 2.86 -4.93
C ILE A 56 -15.91 2.50 -4.91
N SER A 57 -16.26 1.29 -4.51
CA SER A 57 -17.64 0.81 -4.48
C SER A 57 -18.53 1.53 -3.46
N GLN A 58 -17.94 2.15 -2.45
CA GLN A 58 -18.67 2.91 -1.41
C GLN A 58 -19.08 4.32 -1.83
N ASN A 59 -18.66 4.82 -2.99
CA ASN A 59 -19.11 6.13 -3.47
C ASN A 59 -20.62 6.12 -3.75
N GLY A 60 -21.33 7.16 -3.28
CA GLY A 60 -22.80 7.25 -3.41
C GLY A 60 -23.30 7.41 -4.86
N ASP A 61 -22.48 7.96 -5.76
CA ASP A 61 -22.84 8.21 -7.16
C ASP A 61 -22.42 7.06 -8.07
N GLY A 62 -23.37 6.43 -8.75
CA GLY A 62 -23.13 5.29 -9.64
C GLY A 62 -22.31 5.63 -10.89
N THR A 63 -22.40 6.85 -11.39
CA THR A 63 -21.59 7.31 -12.53
C THR A 63 -20.14 7.46 -12.12
N ILE A 64 -19.89 8.07 -10.97
CA ILE A 64 -18.56 8.21 -10.39
C ILE A 64 -17.96 6.82 -10.10
N ARG A 65 -18.74 5.91 -9.49
CA ARG A 65 -18.27 4.53 -9.27
C ARG A 65 -17.80 3.87 -10.56
N ARG A 66 -18.62 3.94 -11.62
CA ARG A 66 -18.27 3.34 -12.93
C ARG A 66 -17.00 3.92 -13.53
N GLN A 67 -16.87 5.24 -13.52
CA GLN A 67 -15.68 5.92 -14.07
C GLN A 67 -14.42 5.55 -13.28
N THR A 68 -14.51 5.56 -11.95
CA THR A 68 -13.38 5.26 -11.07
C THR A 68 -12.99 3.78 -11.13
N THR A 69 -13.99 2.88 -11.19
CA THR A 69 -13.74 1.45 -11.42
C THR A 69 -13.05 1.21 -12.77
N GLY A 70 -13.45 1.92 -13.82
CA GLY A 70 -12.78 1.85 -15.13
C GLY A 70 -11.29 2.18 -15.00
N ARG A 71 -10.93 3.32 -14.38
CA ARG A 71 -9.53 3.69 -14.14
C ARG A 71 -8.77 2.64 -13.32
N PHE A 72 -9.40 2.09 -12.30
CA PHE A 72 -8.80 1.05 -11.47
C PHE A 72 -8.52 -0.22 -12.28
N VAL A 73 -9.50 -0.70 -13.05
CA VAL A 73 -9.35 -1.89 -13.89
C VAL A 73 -8.26 -1.69 -14.94
N ASP A 74 -8.25 -0.54 -15.62
CA ASP A 74 -7.23 -0.20 -16.63
C ASP A 74 -5.82 -0.19 -16.01
N MET A 75 -5.68 0.41 -14.82
CA MET A 75 -4.41 0.40 -14.09
C MET A 75 -3.97 -1.01 -13.72
N MET A 76 -4.87 -1.84 -13.21
CA MET A 76 -4.54 -3.22 -12.83
C MET A 76 -4.16 -4.07 -14.03
N GLN A 77 -4.91 -3.97 -15.15
CA GLN A 77 -4.58 -4.67 -16.38
C GLN A 77 -3.23 -4.26 -16.94
N SER A 78 -2.95 -2.94 -16.99
CA SER A 78 -1.65 -2.43 -17.43
C SER A 78 -0.52 -2.87 -16.49
N THR A 79 -0.78 -2.97 -15.19
CA THR A 79 0.18 -3.51 -14.22
C THR A 79 0.49 -4.98 -14.50
N PHE A 80 -0.53 -5.82 -14.73
CA PHE A 80 -0.33 -7.22 -15.08
C PHE A 80 0.41 -7.42 -16.39
N ASN A 81 0.23 -6.52 -17.35
CA ASN A 81 0.93 -6.55 -18.64
C ASN A 81 2.38 -6.04 -18.55
N GLY A 82 2.76 -5.42 -17.43
CA GLY A 82 4.07 -4.78 -17.27
C GLY A 82 4.21 -3.43 -17.98
N ASP A 83 3.10 -2.78 -18.32
CA ASP A 83 3.08 -1.48 -18.99
C ASP A 83 3.28 -0.30 -18.03
N LEU A 84 3.15 -0.54 -16.73
CA LEU A 84 3.30 0.44 -15.66
C LEU A 84 4.45 0.08 -14.73
N PRO A 85 5.02 1.05 -14.00
CA PRO A 85 6.11 0.82 -13.05
C PRO A 85 5.65 0.13 -11.76
N PHE A 86 4.49 -0.52 -11.77
CA PHE A 86 3.90 -1.22 -10.62
C PHE A 86 4.04 -2.73 -10.80
N GLU A 87 4.15 -3.41 -9.67
CA GLU A 87 4.11 -4.87 -9.57
C GLU A 87 3.04 -5.25 -8.54
N ILE A 88 2.23 -6.27 -8.82
CA ILE A 88 1.39 -6.87 -7.78
C ILE A 88 2.26 -7.82 -6.97
N SER A 89 2.12 -7.74 -5.66
CA SER A 89 2.87 -8.60 -4.75
C SER A 89 2.57 -10.08 -4.99
N ASP A 90 3.62 -10.88 -4.90
CA ASP A 90 3.56 -12.35 -4.88
C ASP A 90 3.56 -12.92 -3.44
N PHE A 91 3.42 -12.08 -2.43
CA PHE A 91 3.36 -12.48 -1.02
C PHE A 91 2.19 -13.43 -0.77
N ASP A 92 2.49 -14.66 -0.31
CA ASP A 92 1.48 -15.68 -0.06
C ASP A 92 0.73 -15.41 1.24
N LEU A 93 -0.27 -14.52 1.15
CA LEU A 93 -1.11 -14.14 2.29
C LEU A 93 -1.73 -15.34 3.01
N LYS A 94 -2.17 -16.36 2.28
CA LYS A 94 -2.81 -17.53 2.88
C LYS A 94 -1.84 -18.32 3.76
N LEU A 95 -0.63 -18.52 3.27
CA LEU A 95 0.42 -19.19 4.01
C LEU A 95 0.86 -18.34 5.20
N GLU A 96 1.13 -17.07 4.95
CA GLU A 96 1.66 -16.17 5.97
C GLU A 96 0.65 -15.85 7.08
N TRP A 97 -0.64 -15.77 6.78
CA TRP A 97 -1.67 -15.59 7.80
C TRP A 97 -1.63 -16.67 8.87
N GLN A 98 -1.34 -17.91 8.51
CA GLN A 98 -1.21 -19.01 9.47
C GLN A 98 -0.15 -18.71 10.55
N ASN A 99 0.87 -17.94 10.19
CA ASN A 99 1.97 -17.62 11.09
C ASN A 99 1.66 -16.45 12.04
N TRP A 100 0.88 -15.47 11.60
CA TRP A 100 0.74 -14.21 12.35
C TRP A 100 -0.69 -13.71 12.57
N ILE A 101 -1.73 -14.35 12.04
CA ILE A 101 -3.11 -13.85 12.18
C ILE A 101 -3.54 -13.71 13.66
N ALA A 102 -3.00 -14.52 14.55
CA ALA A 102 -3.29 -14.42 15.98
C ALA A 102 -2.84 -13.08 16.60
N GLU A 103 -1.81 -12.43 16.04
CA GLU A 103 -1.37 -11.10 16.49
C GLU A 103 -2.43 -10.03 16.29
N PHE A 104 -3.36 -10.25 15.35
CA PHE A 104 -4.40 -9.29 15.04
C PHE A 104 -5.32 -8.98 16.24
N VAL A 105 -5.54 -9.95 17.13
CA VAL A 105 -6.31 -9.74 18.36
C VAL A 105 -5.72 -8.59 19.19
N ASP A 106 -4.42 -8.62 19.42
CA ASP A 106 -3.72 -7.57 20.19
C ASP A 106 -3.63 -6.26 19.42
N LYS A 107 -3.38 -6.32 18.11
CA LYS A 107 -3.22 -5.12 17.29
C LYS A 107 -4.54 -4.38 17.09
N ALA A 108 -5.62 -5.09 16.86
CA ALA A 108 -6.96 -4.52 16.74
C ALA A 108 -7.51 -4.03 18.09
N GLY A 109 -7.15 -4.71 19.19
CA GLY A 109 -7.62 -4.39 20.52
C GLY A 109 -6.91 -3.20 21.19
N LYS A 110 -5.75 -2.78 20.67
CA LYS A 110 -5.01 -1.62 21.20
C LYS A 110 -5.27 -0.40 20.34
N ASN A 111 -5.26 0.78 20.97
CA ASN A 111 -5.34 2.03 20.21
C ASN A 111 -4.18 2.14 19.22
N LYS A 112 -4.50 2.49 18.00
CA LYS A 112 -3.59 2.54 16.86
C LYS A 112 -2.46 3.56 17.08
N THR A 113 -2.84 4.75 17.54
CA THR A 113 -1.92 5.80 17.99
C THR A 113 -2.55 6.62 19.10
N PRO A 114 -1.78 7.41 19.88
CA PRO A 114 -2.34 8.33 20.87
C PRO A 114 -3.36 9.32 20.29
N ASN A 115 -3.23 9.67 19.02
CA ASN A 115 -4.13 10.59 18.31
C ASN A 115 -5.36 9.90 17.72
N LYS A 116 -5.41 8.56 17.74
CA LYS A 116 -6.55 7.73 17.28
C LYS A 116 -6.96 6.74 18.36
N PRO A 117 -7.52 7.26 19.50
CA PRO A 117 -7.76 6.43 20.68
C PRO A 117 -8.92 5.43 20.52
N ASN A 118 -9.73 5.57 19.47
CA ASN A 118 -10.92 4.74 19.23
C ASN A 118 -10.75 3.78 18.05
N GLU A 119 -9.55 3.67 17.49
CA GLU A 119 -9.25 2.80 16.37
C GLU A 119 -8.10 1.84 16.72
N GLY A 120 -8.30 0.56 16.41
CA GLY A 120 -7.22 -0.42 16.36
C GLY A 120 -6.59 -0.49 14.97
N MET A 121 -5.47 -1.22 14.87
CA MET A 121 -4.84 -1.49 13.57
C MET A 121 -5.79 -2.31 12.68
N SER A 122 -5.94 -1.91 11.43
CA SER A 122 -6.72 -2.69 10.45
C SER A 122 -5.96 -3.97 10.05
N LEU A 123 -6.70 -4.96 9.57
CA LEU A 123 -6.07 -6.18 9.04
C LEU A 123 -5.27 -5.90 7.78
N THR A 124 -5.69 -4.93 6.98
CA THR A 124 -4.93 -4.45 5.81
C THR A 124 -3.58 -3.87 6.25
N ASP A 125 -3.55 -2.96 7.21
CA ASP A 125 -2.30 -2.35 7.71
C ASP A 125 -1.36 -3.41 8.28
N LEU A 126 -1.88 -4.34 9.08
CA LEU A 126 -1.07 -5.42 9.63
C LEU A 126 -0.49 -6.29 8.50
N SER A 127 -1.28 -6.60 7.47
CA SER A 127 -0.81 -7.39 6.32
C SER A 127 0.29 -6.68 5.54
N ILE A 128 0.17 -5.36 5.33
CA ILE A 128 1.22 -4.55 4.66
C ILE A 128 2.51 -4.56 5.49
N ILE A 129 2.40 -4.41 6.82
CA ILE A 129 3.56 -4.44 7.71
C ILE A 129 4.26 -5.80 7.64
N LYS A 130 3.51 -6.91 7.66
CA LYS A 130 4.08 -8.26 7.57
C LYS A 130 4.78 -8.51 6.23
N GLU A 131 4.20 -8.04 5.14
CA GLU A 131 4.85 -8.10 3.83
C GLU A 131 6.14 -7.25 3.78
N TYR A 132 6.11 -6.06 4.36
CA TYR A 132 7.29 -5.22 4.51
C TYR A 132 8.40 -5.93 5.28
N GLU A 133 8.07 -6.56 6.43
CA GLU A 133 9.02 -7.32 7.24
C GLU A 133 9.62 -8.50 6.47
N ASP A 134 8.81 -9.22 5.69
CA ASP A 134 9.26 -10.33 4.84
C ASP A 134 10.25 -9.87 3.75
N ILE A 135 9.92 -8.79 3.04
CA ILE A 135 10.82 -8.23 2.01
C ILE A 135 12.14 -7.76 2.63
N GLN A 136 12.08 -7.11 3.79
CA GLN A 136 13.30 -6.72 4.51
C GLN A 136 14.14 -7.92 4.91
N ALA A 137 13.55 -8.98 5.43
CA ALA A 137 14.25 -10.20 5.82
C ALA A 137 14.91 -10.88 4.61
N LYS A 138 14.20 -10.99 3.48
CA LYS A 138 14.73 -11.54 2.23
C LYS A 138 15.93 -10.73 1.70
N ASN A 139 15.83 -9.40 1.74
CA ASN A 139 16.93 -8.52 1.30
C ASN A 139 18.17 -8.67 2.19
N LYS A 140 18.00 -8.79 3.51
CA LYS A 140 19.10 -9.03 4.45
C LYS A 140 19.76 -10.39 4.22
N ALA A 141 18.94 -11.44 4.01
CA ALA A 141 19.45 -12.80 3.76
C ALA A 141 20.25 -12.88 2.46
N ASN A 142 19.84 -12.18 1.42
CA ASN A 142 20.51 -12.15 0.12
C ASN A 142 21.75 -11.24 0.10
N ARG A 143 22.19 -10.70 1.25
CA ARG A 143 23.30 -9.74 1.35
C ARG A 143 23.20 -8.58 0.34
N SER A 144 21.99 -8.22 -0.05
CA SER A 144 21.73 -7.08 -0.93
C SER A 144 22.04 -5.80 -0.17
N LYS A 145 23.26 -5.32 -0.34
CA LYS A 145 23.71 -4.10 0.33
C LYS A 145 22.84 -2.93 -0.11
N HIS A 146 22.23 -2.26 0.87
CA HIS A 146 21.60 -0.94 0.73
C HIS A 146 20.33 -0.84 -0.13
N VAL A 147 19.49 -1.88 -0.19
CA VAL A 147 18.11 -1.72 -0.67
C VAL A 147 17.29 -1.19 0.50
N ASN A 148 16.81 0.04 0.40
CA ASN A 148 15.86 0.58 1.35
C ASN A 148 14.46 0.07 0.98
N VAL A 149 13.78 -0.56 1.96
CA VAL A 149 12.39 -0.98 1.83
C VAL A 149 11.56 -0.05 2.70
N PHE A 150 10.51 0.51 2.16
CA PHE A 150 9.63 1.40 2.90
C PHE A 150 8.17 1.25 2.48
N ILE A 151 7.27 1.65 3.37
CA ILE A 151 5.85 1.77 3.09
C ILE A 151 5.56 3.23 2.75
N TRP A 152 4.97 3.47 1.58
CA TRP A 152 4.49 4.78 1.18
C TRP A 152 3.02 4.92 1.53
N SER A 153 2.74 5.74 2.52
CA SER A 153 1.41 5.98 3.06
C SER A 153 1.22 7.44 3.46
N LEU A 154 -0.01 7.89 3.47
CA LEU A 154 -0.44 9.16 4.09
C LEU A 154 -0.94 8.95 5.51
N ASP A 155 -1.08 7.70 5.95
CA ASP A 155 -1.56 7.38 7.28
C ASP A 155 -0.43 7.48 8.31
N SER A 156 -0.66 8.25 9.38
CA SER A 156 0.31 8.46 10.46
C SER A 156 0.77 7.16 11.12
N ASP A 157 -0.03 6.11 11.05
CA ASP A 157 0.26 4.82 11.68
C ASP A 157 1.35 4.04 10.96
N LEU A 158 1.50 4.28 9.66
CA LEU A 158 2.49 3.64 8.82
C LEU A 158 3.74 4.51 8.60
N ILE A 159 3.78 5.73 9.18
CA ILE A 159 4.89 6.68 8.98
C ILE A 159 6.22 6.14 9.52
N ALA A 160 6.18 5.29 10.55
CA ALA A 160 7.37 4.63 11.11
C ALA A 160 8.06 3.69 10.12
N TYR A 161 7.35 3.24 9.10
CA TYR A 161 7.82 2.37 8.02
C TYR A 161 8.14 3.16 6.74
N GLY A 162 8.10 4.49 6.82
CA GLY A 162 8.39 5.39 5.73
C GLY A 162 9.86 5.38 5.31
N ARG A 163 10.16 6.09 4.23
CA ARG A 163 11.53 6.22 3.72
C ARG A 163 12.39 6.97 4.73
N SER A 164 13.51 6.35 5.12
CA SER A 164 14.57 7.03 5.88
C SER A 164 15.39 7.90 4.91
N TYR A 165 15.48 9.20 5.19
CA TYR A 165 16.34 10.14 4.48
C TYR A 165 17.71 10.23 5.13
#